data_386dd364d58ee330f3a368d379bcf7c9
#
_entry.id   386dd364d58ee330f3a368d379bcf7c9
#
_cell.length_a   1.000
_cell.length_b   1.000
_cell.length_c   1.000
_cell.angle_alpha   90.00
_cell.angle_beta   90.00
_cell.angle_gamma   90.00
#
_symmetry.space_group_name_H-M   'P 1'
#
loop_
_entity.id
_entity.type
_entity.pdbx_description
1 polymer ?
#
loop_
_entity_poly.entity_id
_entity_poly.type
_entity_poly.pdbx_seq_one_letter_code
_entity_poly.pdbx_strand_id
1 'polypeptide(L)'
;MIRDFGLFTALGTFFSLFLSLIFVPALLAVFSSNKNSGVVTHEQIIQKSLLHTYFLAPLQKLLFSYPKQIIWTWLVLAVVAIFGITVIQRNVDVRNYFKKDNPTRIAEDIMTRKFGGTKPVFVLFTGDILSPELLNTMARMEEYMKKSPDIAGTQSVAGLIADINGAFGESRKIPDEKEMIEQLWFLLDGNENVQKLVNPELTEAIIISKFVSSENKLKKEFAEYMQKFIAENKSEAFTIQVTGMPFIESSLDQSLINSQIGSLIIAVIFVIFIVGLILRSLLSGIYAAIPIIASIAVLFGFMGFSGIPLNIATVLVASIAVGIGIDYSIHVITHFNDAIKKGADIRQAIHETIGISGKAIIINVFSVSAGFLVLLFSEMVPLEYFGMLISLSMFSSGLGALTLLPAILIVSHREKSSKQ
;
A
#
# COMPACT_ATOMS: atom_id res chain seq x y z
N MET A 1 12.96 -2.12 2.23
CA MET A 1 12.05 -1.05 2.67
C MET A 1 10.82 -1.60 3.43
N ILE A 2 9.84 -2.32 2.82
CA ILE A 2 8.66 -2.85 3.54
C ILE A 2 9.07 -3.83 4.66
N ARG A 3 10.01 -4.74 4.40
CA ARG A 3 10.55 -5.67 5.39
C ARG A 3 11.20 -4.94 6.57
N ASP A 4 11.99 -3.92 6.30
CA ASP A 4 12.71 -3.16 7.34
C ASP A 4 11.71 -2.34 8.18
N PHE A 5 10.70 -1.72 7.53
CA PHE A 5 9.60 -1.08 8.23
C PHE A 5 8.90 -2.04 9.18
N GLY A 6 8.56 -3.25 8.73
CA GLY A 6 7.93 -4.27 9.57
C GLY A 6 8.79 -4.67 10.77
N LEU A 7 10.10 -4.85 10.57
CA LEU A 7 11.04 -5.23 11.62
C LEU A 7 11.17 -4.12 12.68
N PHE A 8 11.37 -2.87 12.24
CA PHE A 8 11.49 -1.74 13.17
C PHE A 8 10.19 -1.46 13.93
N THR A 9 9.04 -1.62 13.26
CA THR A 9 7.73 -1.49 13.93
C THR A 9 7.53 -2.58 14.98
N ALA A 10 7.90 -3.82 14.69
CA ALA A 10 7.82 -4.94 15.65
C ALA A 10 8.73 -4.68 16.87
N LEU A 11 9.97 -4.25 16.64
CA LEU A 11 10.90 -3.88 17.73
C LEU A 11 10.35 -2.72 18.56
N GLY A 12 9.81 -1.66 17.92
CA GLY A 12 9.19 -0.53 18.61
C GLY A 12 8.02 -0.95 19.49
N THR A 13 7.16 -1.84 18.98
CA THR A 13 6.03 -2.40 19.75
C THR A 13 6.52 -3.21 20.96
N PHE A 14 7.58 -4.01 20.79
CA PHE A 14 8.18 -4.78 21.86
C PHE A 14 8.76 -3.87 22.96
N PHE A 15 9.50 -2.84 22.61
CA PHE A 15 10.00 -1.84 23.57
C PHE A 15 8.86 -1.09 24.26
N SER A 16 7.82 -0.73 23.53
CA SER A 16 6.63 -0.07 24.10
C SER A 16 5.94 -0.95 25.15
N LEU A 17 5.86 -2.26 24.93
CA LEU A 17 5.34 -3.22 25.90
C LEU A 17 6.15 -3.17 27.20
N PHE A 18 7.47 -3.24 27.13
CA PHE A 18 8.35 -3.18 28.31
C PHE A 18 8.18 -1.87 29.07
N LEU A 19 8.19 -0.74 28.34
CA LEU A 19 8.00 0.56 28.96
C LEU A 19 6.63 0.66 29.64
N SER A 20 5.57 0.16 29.03
CA SER A 20 4.22 0.18 29.60
C SER A 20 4.11 -0.69 30.85
N LEU A 21 4.73 -1.86 30.88
CA LEU A 21 4.67 -2.77 32.02
C LEU A 21 5.53 -2.30 33.21
N ILE A 22 6.64 -1.61 32.96
CA ILE A 22 7.60 -1.23 34.02
C ILE A 22 7.41 0.25 34.40
N PHE A 23 7.42 1.15 33.40
CA PHE A 23 7.49 2.58 33.61
C PHE A 23 6.15 3.18 34.07
N VAL A 24 5.02 2.75 33.49
CA VAL A 24 3.70 3.27 33.86
C VAL A 24 3.32 2.91 35.32
N PRO A 25 3.46 1.65 35.79
CA PRO A 25 3.21 1.33 37.21
C PRO A 25 4.18 2.06 38.15
N ALA A 26 5.45 2.19 37.77
CA ALA A 26 6.43 2.92 38.59
C ALA A 26 6.08 4.40 38.73
N LEU A 27 5.68 5.08 37.62
CA LEU A 27 5.18 6.44 37.65
C LEU A 27 3.95 6.59 38.54
N LEU A 28 2.98 5.70 38.38
CA LEU A 28 1.77 5.70 39.19
C LEU A 28 2.09 5.51 40.68
N ALA A 29 3.04 4.66 41.02
CA ALA A 29 3.48 4.44 42.38
C ALA A 29 4.13 5.70 43.01
N VAL A 30 4.91 6.44 42.22
CA VAL A 30 5.60 7.65 42.68
C VAL A 30 4.65 8.85 42.76
N PHE A 31 3.76 9.02 41.78
CA PHE A 31 2.88 10.18 41.68
C PHE A 31 1.46 9.94 42.25
N SER A 32 1.13 8.71 42.66
CA SER A 32 -0.15 8.42 43.29
C SER A 32 -0.18 9.08 44.67
N SER A 33 -0.84 10.23 44.76
CA SER A 33 -1.16 10.87 46.02
C SER A 33 -2.14 10.00 46.80
N ASN A 34 -1.80 9.71 48.06
CA ASN A 34 -2.59 8.89 48.97
C ASN A 34 -3.85 9.66 49.46
N LYS A 35 -4.71 10.06 48.52
CA LYS A 35 -6.06 10.52 48.90
C LYS A 35 -6.91 9.27 49.04
N ASN A 36 -7.39 9.04 50.28
CA ASN A 36 -8.44 8.07 50.62
C ASN A 36 -9.63 8.23 49.66
N SER A 37 -9.54 7.63 48.49
CA SER A 37 -10.69 7.47 47.61
C SER A 37 -11.53 6.39 48.25
N GLY A 38 -12.63 6.77 48.90
CA GLY A 38 -13.63 5.78 49.33
C GLY A 38 -13.86 4.80 48.20
N VAL A 39 -14.05 3.54 48.52
CA VAL A 39 -14.29 2.44 47.55
C VAL A 39 -15.55 2.79 46.76
N VAL A 40 -15.38 3.59 45.73
CA VAL A 40 -16.44 3.85 44.74
C VAL A 40 -16.50 2.60 43.87
N THR A 41 -17.59 1.85 44.01
CA THR A 41 -17.80 0.62 43.23
C THR A 41 -17.70 0.96 41.76
N HIS A 42 -17.00 0.09 41.01
CA HIS A 42 -16.72 0.26 39.56
C HIS A 42 -17.99 0.55 38.72
N GLU A 43 -19.14 0.00 39.14
CA GLU A 43 -20.45 0.27 38.54
C GLU A 43 -20.91 1.74 38.65
N GLN A 44 -20.64 2.41 39.77
CA GLN A 44 -21.06 3.78 39.98
C GLN A 44 -20.26 4.81 39.15
N ILE A 45 -19.02 4.49 38.83
CA ILE A 45 -18.17 5.32 37.95
C ILE A 45 -18.59 5.18 36.51
N ILE A 46 -19.00 3.98 36.07
CA ILE A 46 -19.42 3.68 34.68
C ILE A 46 -20.72 4.41 34.35
N GLN A 47 -21.71 4.38 35.25
CA GLN A 47 -23.05 4.95 35.02
C GLN A 47 -23.09 6.50 34.98
N LYS A 48 -22.16 7.18 35.62
CA LYS A 48 -22.08 8.66 35.64
C LYS A 48 -21.27 9.28 34.51
N SER A 49 -20.72 8.46 33.57
CA SER A 49 -19.91 8.98 32.47
C SER A 49 -20.79 9.49 31.32
N LEU A 50 -20.50 10.69 30.81
CA LEU A 50 -21.15 11.26 29.61
C LEU A 50 -21.11 10.28 28.42
N LEU A 51 -19.99 9.58 28.24
CA LEU A 51 -19.83 8.54 27.21
C LEU A 51 -20.83 7.39 27.39
N HIS A 52 -21.10 6.97 28.61
CA HIS A 52 -22.10 5.93 28.87
C HIS A 52 -23.50 6.40 28.49
N THR A 53 -23.89 7.58 28.91
CA THR A 53 -25.26 8.10 28.71
C THR A 53 -25.54 8.40 27.23
N TYR A 54 -24.61 9.03 26.53
CA TYR A 54 -24.86 9.50 25.16
C TYR A 54 -24.47 8.48 24.06
N PHE A 55 -23.55 7.56 24.33
CA PHE A 55 -23.06 6.61 23.32
C PHE A 55 -23.34 5.14 23.67
N LEU A 56 -22.95 4.70 24.88
CA LEU A 56 -22.99 3.26 25.18
C LEU A 56 -24.41 2.75 25.48
N ALA A 57 -25.23 3.52 26.20
CA ALA A 57 -26.60 3.10 26.51
C ALA A 57 -27.50 3.06 25.26
N PRO A 58 -27.49 4.04 24.33
CA PRO A 58 -28.20 3.93 23.06
C PRO A 58 -27.69 2.75 22.22
N LEU A 59 -26.37 2.52 22.18
CA LEU A 59 -25.76 1.41 21.46
C LEU A 59 -26.24 0.05 21.99
N GLN A 60 -26.26 -0.13 23.30
CA GLN A 60 -26.80 -1.35 23.92
C GLN A 60 -28.26 -1.59 23.55
N LYS A 61 -29.09 -0.55 23.59
CA LYS A 61 -30.49 -0.64 23.17
C LYS A 61 -30.61 -1.07 21.72
N LEU A 62 -29.80 -0.51 20.84
CA LEU A 62 -29.76 -0.84 19.43
C LEU A 62 -29.38 -2.30 19.19
N LEU A 63 -28.34 -2.78 19.88
CA LEU A 63 -27.83 -4.16 19.78
C LEU A 63 -28.89 -5.19 20.17
N PHE A 64 -29.67 -4.93 21.22
CA PHE A 64 -30.71 -5.86 21.65
C PHE A 64 -31.98 -5.80 20.81
N SER A 65 -32.34 -4.62 20.30
CA SER A 65 -33.55 -4.44 19.50
C SER A 65 -33.38 -4.91 18.05
N TYR A 66 -32.19 -4.72 17.47
CA TYR A 66 -31.98 -4.87 16.03
C TYR A 66 -30.68 -5.63 15.66
N PRO A 67 -30.31 -6.75 16.33
CA PRO A 67 -29.03 -7.42 16.08
C PRO A 67 -28.88 -7.92 14.63
N LYS A 68 -29.96 -8.46 14.02
CA LYS A 68 -29.94 -8.94 12.64
C LYS A 68 -29.78 -7.78 11.63
N GLN A 69 -30.44 -6.64 11.89
CA GLN A 69 -30.31 -5.47 11.02
C GLN A 69 -28.88 -4.92 11.04
N ILE A 70 -28.21 -4.92 12.19
CA ILE A 70 -26.79 -4.52 12.29
C ILE A 70 -25.93 -5.41 11.40
N ILE A 71 -26.10 -6.72 11.48
CA ILE A 71 -25.35 -7.68 10.63
C ILE A 71 -25.64 -7.42 9.15
N TRP A 72 -26.91 -7.22 8.78
CA TRP A 72 -27.29 -6.91 7.41
C TRP A 72 -26.69 -5.57 6.92
N THR A 73 -26.68 -4.53 7.77
CA THR A 73 -26.06 -3.23 7.43
C THR A 73 -24.57 -3.41 7.13
N TRP A 74 -23.84 -4.16 7.96
CA TRP A 74 -22.43 -4.45 7.71
C TRP A 74 -22.22 -5.30 6.45
N LEU A 75 -23.12 -6.25 6.18
CA LEU A 75 -23.06 -7.05 4.95
C LEU A 75 -23.26 -6.17 3.70
N VAL A 76 -24.25 -5.29 3.73
CA VAL A 76 -24.51 -4.33 2.63
C VAL A 76 -23.29 -3.41 2.45
N LEU A 77 -22.74 -2.89 3.56
CA LEU A 77 -21.54 -2.05 3.53
C LEU A 77 -20.34 -2.80 2.92
N ALA A 78 -20.17 -4.08 3.27
CA ALA A 78 -19.12 -4.91 2.68
C ALA A 78 -19.31 -5.15 1.19
N VAL A 79 -20.56 -5.41 0.74
CA VAL A 79 -20.87 -5.55 -0.68
C VAL A 79 -20.60 -4.27 -1.45
N VAL A 80 -21.02 -3.11 -0.91
CA VAL A 80 -20.71 -1.80 -1.52
C VAL A 80 -19.21 -1.58 -1.57
N ALA A 81 -18.48 -1.91 -0.50
CA ALA A 81 -17.04 -1.80 -0.45
C ALA A 81 -16.33 -2.65 -1.52
N ILE A 82 -16.83 -3.85 -1.82
CA ILE A 82 -16.28 -4.70 -2.89
C ILE A 82 -16.37 -4.00 -4.25
N PHE A 83 -17.46 -3.28 -4.55
CA PHE A 83 -17.52 -2.46 -5.77
C PHE A 83 -16.46 -1.35 -5.78
N GLY A 84 -16.24 -0.70 -4.63
CA GLY A 84 -15.14 0.29 -4.51
C GLY A 84 -13.77 -0.33 -4.80
N ILE A 85 -13.52 -1.56 -4.32
CA ILE A 85 -12.25 -2.26 -4.56
C ILE A 85 -11.97 -2.44 -6.06
N THR A 86 -12.98 -2.70 -6.88
CA THR A 86 -12.80 -2.93 -8.33
C THR A 86 -12.35 -1.68 -9.09
N VAL A 87 -12.57 -0.49 -8.54
CA VAL A 87 -12.20 0.78 -9.16
C VAL A 87 -10.95 1.43 -8.56
N ILE A 88 -10.25 0.74 -7.66
CA ILE A 88 -9.00 1.25 -7.07
C ILE A 88 -7.96 1.45 -8.17
N GLN A 89 -7.47 2.68 -8.26
CA GLN A 89 -6.36 3.03 -9.13
C GLN A 89 -5.03 2.66 -8.48
N ARG A 90 -4.05 2.33 -9.31
CA ARG A 90 -2.68 2.04 -8.90
C ARG A 90 -1.80 3.20 -9.33
N ASN A 91 -0.99 3.70 -8.44
CA ASN A 91 -0.11 4.81 -8.79
C ASN A 91 1.15 4.80 -7.91
N VAL A 92 2.25 4.40 -8.52
CA VAL A 92 3.59 4.38 -7.90
C VAL A 92 4.41 5.60 -8.33
N ASP A 93 3.85 6.48 -9.17
CA ASP A 93 4.54 7.66 -9.69
C ASP A 93 4.86 8.67 -8.56
N VAL A 94 6.16 8.84 -8.28
CA VAL A 94 6.67 9.75 -7.24
C VAL A 94 6.24 11.20 -7.46
N ARG A 95 5.96 11.61 -8.70
CA ARG A 95 5.44 12.95 -9.03
C ARG A 95 4.13 13.24 -8.30
N ASN A 96 3.27 12.24 -8.13
CA ASN A 96 2.00 12.36 -7.41
C ASN A 96 2.14 12.38 -5.88
N TYR A 97 3.36 12.32 -5.36
CA TYR A 97 3.64 12.48 -3.93
C TYR A 97 3.61 13.95 -3.49
N PHE A 98 3.70 14.87 -4.45
CA PHE A 98 3.65 16.30 -4.18
C PHE A 98 2.30 16.90 -4.56
N LYS A 99 1.87 17.92 -3.84
CA LYS A 99 0.67 18.70 -4.15
C LYS A 99 0.85 19.43 -5.49
N LYS A 100 -0.26 19.78 -6.16
CA LYS A 100 -0.22 20.37 -7.51
C LYS A 100 0.49 21.73 -7.56
N ASP A 101 0.48 22.47 -6.48
CA ASP A 101 1.11 23.78 -6.27
C ASP A 101 2.57 23.70 -5.83
N ASN A 102 3.08 22.51 -5.56
CA ASN A 102 4.48 22.30 -5.17
C ASN A 102 5.42 22.66 -6.33
N PRO A 103 6.48 23.48 -6.11
CA PRO A 103 7.42 23.88 -7.14
C PRO A 103 8.07 22.72 -7.90
N THR A 104 8.40 21.63 -7.21
CA THR A 104 8.97 20.42 -7.81
C THR A 104 8.00 19.79 -8.81
N ARG A 105 6.72 19.70 -8.48
CA ARG A 105 5.70 19.17 -9.38
C ARG A 105 5.45 20.07 -10.57
N ILE A 106 5.43 21.40 -10.37
CA ILE A 106 5.30 22.38 -11.44
C ILE A 106 6.48 22.26 -12.41
N ALA A 107 7.71 22.16 -11.90
CA ALA A 107 8.90 21.97 -12.72
C ALA A 107 8.82 20.67 -13.54
N GLU A 108 8.40 19.58 -12.93
CA GLU A 108 8.20 18.27 -13.60
C GLU A 108 7.15 18.37 -14.73
N ASP A 109 6.05 19.06 -14.49
CA ASP A 109 5.01 19.30 -15.51
C ASP A 109 5.52 20.16 -16.68
N ILE A 110 6.40 21.12 -16.42
CA ILE A 110 7.07 21.92 -17.46
C ILE A 110 8.03 21.04 -18.26
N MET A 111 8.85 20.23 -17.59
CA MET A 111 9.79 19.30 -18.23
C MET A 111 9.04 18.29 -19.12
N THR A 112 7.92 17.76 -18.63
CA THR A 112 7.10 16.82 -19.40
C THR A 112 6.54 17.47 -20.67
N ARG A 113 5.98 18.70 -20.55
CA ARG A 113 5.36 19.38 -21.70
C ARG A 113 6.35 19.93 -22.72
N LYS A 114 7.51 20.44 -22.26
CA LYS A 114 8.46 21.15 -23.13
C LYS A 114 9.65 20.30 -23.57
N PHE A 115 10.05 19.31 -22.79
CA PHE A 115 11.28 18.53 -22.98
C PHE A 115 11.06 17.02 -23.06
N GLY A 116 9.79 16.58 -23.19
CA GLY A 116 9.45 15.15 -23.34
C GLY A 116 9.55 14.33 -22.06
N GLY A 117 9.53 14.98 -20.89
CA GLY A 117 9.54 14.29 -19.60
C GLY A 117 10.93 14.05 -18.99
N THR A 118 10.91 13.49 -17.80
CA THR A 118 12.10 13.22 -16.97
C THR A 118 12.32 11.75 -16.71
N LYS A 119 11.42 10.86 -17.18
CA LYS A 119 11.53 9.42 -16.94
C LYS A 119 12.40 8.74 -18.00
N PRO A 120 13.65 8.36 -17.67
CA PRO A 120 14.52 7.74 -18.65
C PRO A 120 14.07 6.32 -18.98
N VAL A 121 14.24 5.96 -20.24
CA VAL A 121 14.16 4.60 -20.78
C VAL A 121 15.52 4.25 -21.36
N PHE A 122 16.03 3.10 -20.99
CA PHE A 122 17.30 2.60 -21.51
C PHE A 122 17.06 1.24 -22.20
N VAL A 123 17.64 1.07 -23.37
CA VAL A 123 17.73 -0.24 -24.04
C VAL A 123 19.19 -0.59 -24.13
N LEU A 124 19.60 -1.63 -23.41
CA LEU A 124 20.97 -2.14 -23.40
C LEU A 124 21.12 -3.20 -24.48
N PHE A 125 22.12 -3.03 -25.31
CA PHE A 125 22.62 -4.01 -26.25
C PHE A 125 23.97 -4.53 -25.74
N THR A 126 24.14 -5.84 -25.65
CA THR A 126 25.42 -6.47 -25.26
C THR A 126 25.88 -7.39 -26.38
N GLY A 127 27.07 -7.15 -26.92
CA GLY A 127 27.68 -7.85 -28.03
C GLY A 127 28.80 -7.02 -28.66
N ASP A 128 29.25 -7.34 -29.86
CA ASP A 128 30.21 -6.54 -30.64
C ASP A 128 29.51 -5.26 -31.16
N ILE A 129 29.76 -4.11 -30.52
CA ILE A 129 29.08 -2.85 -30.82
C ILE A 129 29.43 -2.33 -32.22
N LEU A 130 30.55 -2.70 -32.79
CA LEU A 130 30.93 -2.34 -34.15
C LEU A 130 30.39 -3.31 -35.22
N SER A 131 29.59 -4.29 -34.82
CA SER A 131 28.91 -5.20 -35.74
C SER A 131 27.81 -4.48 -36.52
N PRO A 132 27.78 -4.57 -37.88
CA PRO A 132 26.67 -4.03 -38.68
C PRO A 132 25.31 -4.60 -38.28
N GLU A 133 25.21 -5.89 -37.93
CA GLU A 133 23.96 -6.54 -37.51
C GLU A 133 23.41 -5.91 -36.23
N LEU A 134 24.25 -5.70 -35.20
CA LEU A 134 23.86 -5.10 -33.93
C LEU A 134 23.43 -3.64 -34.11
N LEU A 135 24.24 -2.84 -34.81
CA LEU A 135 23.93 -1.42 -35.07
C LEU A 135 22.65 -1.23 -35.88
N ASN A 136 22.44 -2.07 -36.94
CA ASN A 136 21.19 -2.04 -37.72
C ASN A 136 19.98 -2.42 -36.84
N THR A 137 20.13 -3.39 -35.92
CA THR A 137 19.05 -3.77 -35.01
C THR A 137 18.79 -2.67 -34.01
N MET A 138 19.84 -1.98 -33.53
CA MET A 138 19.72 -0.80 -32.66
C MET A 138 18.99 0.35 -33.37
N ALA A 139 19.32 0.64 -34.63
CA ALA A 139 18.62 1.63 -35.43
C ALA A 139 17.13 1.28 -35.66
N ARG A 140 16.83 0.00 -35.95
CA ARG A 140 15.43 -0.46 -36.04
C ARG A 140 14.69 -0.33 -34.74
N MET A 141 15.34 -0.58 -33.60
CA MET A 141 14.76 -0.39 -32.27
C MET A 141 14.42 1.08 -32.00
N GLU A 142 15.32 2.00 -32.37
CA GLU A 142 15.02 3.44 -32.27
C GLU A 142 13.78 3.84 -33.10
N GLU A 143 13.70 3.39 -34.35
CA GLU A 143 12.54 3.66 -35.21
C GLU A 143 11.26 3.01 -34.66
N TYR A 144 11.37 1.82 -34.07
CA TYR A 144 10.24 1.17 -33.39
C TYR A 144 9.78 1.96 -32.19
N MET A 145 10.72 2.44 -31.36
CA MET A 145 10.41 3.27 -30.18
C MET A 145 9.74 4.60 -30.58
N LYS A 146 10.22 5.28 -31.61
CA LYS A 146 9.66 6.56 -32.13
C LYS A 146 8.21 6.45 -32.59
N LYS A 147 7.72 5.22 -32.93
CA LYS A 147 6.31 5.00 -33.30
C LYS A 147 5.38 5.04 -32.09
N SER A 148 5.91 4.90 -30.88
CA SER A 148 5.12 5.04 -29.65
C SER A 148 4.91 6.52 -29.33
N PRO A 149 3.67 6.97 -29.12
CA PRO A 149 3.37 8.35 -28.74
C PRO A 149 3.91 8.72 -27.34
N ASP A 150 4.23 7.70 -26.53
CA ASP A 150 4.72 7.87 -25.15
C ASP A 150 6.24 8.04 -25.09
N ILE A 151 6.94 8.03 -26.20
CA ILE A 151 8.40 8.21 -26.29
C ILE A 151 8.76 9.58 -26.85
N ALA A 152 9.61 10.30 -26.14
CA ALA A 152 10.15 11.56 -26.56
C ALA A 152 11.65 11.48 -26.83
N GLY A 153 11.99 11.42 -28.12
CA GLY A 153 13.37 11.37 -28.58
C GLY A 153 14.06 10.04 -28.28
N THR A 154 14.99 9.69 -29.13
CA THR A 154 15.90 8.54 -28.93
C THR A 154 17.31 8.99 -29.29
N GLN A 155 18.30 8.47 -28.60
CA GLN A 155 19.71 8.73 -28.89
C GLN A 155 20.50 7.43 -28.69
N SER A 156 21.27 7.04 -29.68
CA SER A 156 22.15 5.88 -29.64
C SER A 156 23.42 6.11 -30.45
N VAL A 157 24.39 5.25 -30.28
CA VAL A 157 25.60 5.22 -31.13
C VAL A 157 25.26 4.87 -32.56
N ALA A 158 24.27 4.03 -32.81
CA ALA A 158 23.81 3.68 -34.16
C ALA A 158 23.31 4.92 -34.91
N GLY A 159 22.52 5.77 -34.24
CA GLY A 159 22.08 7.05 -34.80
C GLY A 159 23.23 7.97 -35.13
N LEU A 160 24.24 8.08 -34.26
CA LEU A 160 25.41 8.91 -34.48
C LEU A 160 26.28 8.43 -35.66
N ILE A 161 26.51 7.11 -35.79
CA ILE A 161 27.22 6.52 -36.93
C ILE A 161 26.45 6.77 -38.22
N ALA A 162 25.14 6.60 -38.24
CA ALA A 162 24.33 6.90 -39.41
C ALA A 162 24.36 8.38 -39.81
N ASP A 163 24.37 9.29 -38.83
CA ASP A 163 24.45 10.73 -39.07
C ASP A 163 25.80 11.13 -39.67
N ILE A 164 26.91 10.58 -39.17
CA ILE A 164 28.24 10.86 -39.73
C ILE A 164 28.36 10.24 -41.15
N ASN A 165 27.91 9.03 -41.35
CA ASN A 165 27.92 8.41 -42.70
C ASN A 165 27.14 9.28 -43.70
N GLY A 166 25.98 9.77 -43.31
CA GLY A 166 25.22 10.72 -44.14
C GLY A 166 25.94 12.06 -44.41
N ALA A 167 26.76 12.56 -43.49
CA ALA A 167 27.54 13.78 -43.67
C ALA A 167 28.69 13.60 -44.67
N PHE A 168 29.19 12.38 -44.88
CA PHE A 168 30.19 12.08 -45.93
C PHE A 168 29.61 11.83 -47.33
N GLY A 169 28.32 12.13 -47.54
CA GLY A 169 27.67 12.06 -48.84
C GLY A 169 26.99 10.76 -49.13
N GLU A 170 27.04 9.79 -48.19
CA GLU A 170 26.28 8.57 -48.25
C GLU A 170 24.83 8.77 -47.78
N SER A 171 23.99 7.75 -47.89
CA SER A 171 22.68 7.83 -47.25
C SER A 171 22.80 7.70 -45.70
N ARG A 172 21.88 8.33 -44.98
CA ARG A 172 21.81 8.22 -43.50
C ARG A 172 21.43 6.81 -43.10
N LYS A 173 22.41 5.91 -43.11
CA LYS A 173 22.28 4.46 -42.76
C LYS A 173 23.56 3.95 -42.11
N ILE A 174 23.44 2.83 -41.45
CA ILE A 174 24.60 2.10 -40.93
C ILE A 174 25.33 1.46 -42.14
N PRO A 175 26.67 1.60 -42.25
CA PRO A 175 27.44 0.89 -43.28
C PRO A 175 27.29 -0.63 -43.13
N ASP A 176 27.34 -1.33 -44.28
CA ASP A 176 27.24 -2.78 -44.31
C ASP A 176 28.59 -3.46 -43.96
N GLU A 177 29.70 -2.74 -44.12
CA GLU A 177 31.07 -3.23 -43.86
C GLU A 177 31.53 -2.78 -42.49
N LYS A 178 32.10 -3.70 -41.70
CA LYS A 178 32.59 -3.40 -40.33
C LYS A 178 33.77 -2.42 -40.33
N GLU A 179 34.63 -2.54 -41.36
CA GLU A 179 35.82 -1.68 -41.51
C GLU A 179 35.41 -0.20 -41.69
N MET A 180 34.31 0.06 -42.38
CA MET A 180 33.77 1.41 -42.52
C MET A 180 33.23 1.92 -41.19
N ILE A 181 32.56 1.08 -40.41
CA ILE A 181 32.05 1.42 -39.08
C ILE A 181 33.22 1.77 -38.16
N GLU A 182 34.31 1.01 -38.19
CA GLU A 182 35.52 1.27 -37.40
C GLU A 182 36.16 2.63 -37.75
N GLN A 183 36.18 2.99 -39.04
CA GLN A 183 36.65 4.32 -39.46
C GLN A 183 35.75 5.45 -38.95
N LEU A 184 34.44 5.27 -39.02
CA LEU A 184 33.50 6.26 -38.47
C LEU A 184 33.57 6.34 -36.96
N TRP A 185 33.82 5.20 -36.29
CA TRP A 185 34.01 5.17 -34.81
C TRP A 185 35.21 6.01 -34.40
N PHE A 186 36.31 5.96 -35.13
CA PHE A 186 37.49 6.78 -34.85
C PHE A 186 37.18 8.29 -34.75
N LEU A 187 36.18 8.78 -35.48
CA LEU A 187 35.73 10.16 -35.42
C LEU A 187 34.85 10.45 -34.18
N LEU A 188 34.28 9.44 -33.59
CA LEU A 188 33.43 9.50 -32.40
C LEU A 188 34.22 9.27 -31.12
N ASP A 189 35.35 8.58 -31.21
CA ASP A 189 36.17 8.22 -30.06
C ASP A 189 36.68 9.48 -29.31
N GLY A 190 36.68 9.41 -28.00
CA GLY A 190 37.02 10.54 -27.13
C GLY A 190 35.90 11.58 -26.94
N ASN A 191 34.75 11.46 -27.60
CA ASN A 191 33.63 12.37 -27.37
C ASN A 191 32.86 11.97 -26.10
N GLU A 192 32.78 12.86 -25.13
CA GLU A 192 32.11 12.63 -23.84
C GLU A 192 30.65 12.19 -23.98
N ASN A 193 29.94 12.61 -25.02
CA ASN A 193 28.57 12.20 -25.25
C ASN A 193 28.45 10.76 -25.75
N VAL A 194 29.46 10.28 -26.49
CA VAL A 194 29.53 8.90 -26.99
C VAL A 194 29.89 7.95 -25.84
N GLN A 195 30.78 8.38 -24.94
CA GLN A 195 31.14 7.59 -23.74
C GLN A 195 29.95 7.35 -22.80
N LYS A 196 28.87 8.11 -22.91
CA LYS A 196 27.61 7.86 -22.18
C LYS A 196 26.73 6.82 -22.85
N LEU A 197 27.00 6.47 -24.12
CA LEU A 197 26.20 5.56 -24.94
C LEU A 197 26.83 4.19 -25.12
N VAL A 198 28.15 4.11 -24.96
CA VAL A 198 28.94 2.89 -25.21
C VAL A 198 29.99 2.73 -24.12
N ASN A 199 30.21 1.50 -23.66
CA ASN A 199 31.28 1.21 -22.70
C ASN A 199 32.67 1.24 -23.37
N PRO A 200 33.76 1.45 -22.61
CA PRO A 200 35.12 1.53 -23.17
C PRO A 200 35.57 0.28 -23.93
N GLU A 201 35.04 -0.88 -23.56
CA GLU A 201 35.37 -2.19 -24.15
C GLU A 201 34.62 -2.47 -25.46
N LEU A 202 33.70 -1.60 -25.88
CA LEU A 202 32.85 -1.74 -27.06
C LEU A 202 32.01 -3.03 -27.07
N THR A 203 31.66 -3.50 -25.89
CA THR A 203 30.84 -4.69 -25.68
C THR A 203 29.41 -4.40 -25.26
N GLU A 204 29.14 -3.15 -24.83
CA GLU A 204 27.83 -2.72 -24.39
C GLU A 204 27.50 -1.33 -24.91
N ALA A 205 26.28 -1.16 -25.42
CA ALA A 205 25.78 0.14 -25.85
C ALA A 205 24.32 0.32 -25.42
N ILE A 206 23.93 1.58 -25.23
CA ILE A 206 22.57 1.90 -24.82
C ILE A 206 21.87 2.81 -25.82
N ILE A 207 20.55 2.62 -25.96
CA ILE A 207 19.65 3.64 -26.47
C ILE A 207 19.07 4.38 -25.26
N ILE A 208 19.20 5.70 -25.26
CA ILE A 208 18.60 6.56 -24.25
C ILE A 208 17.35 7.22 -24.84
N SER A 209 16.26 7.19 -24.10
CA SER A 209 15.00 7.82 -24.47
C SER A 209 14.28 8.35 -23.23
N LYS A 210 13.16 9.04 -23.40
CA LYS A 210 12.32 9.52 -22.32
C LYS A 210 10.89 9.05 -22.50
N PHE A 211 10.29 8.62 -21.41
CA PHE A 211 8.88 8.24 -21.35
C PHE A 211 8.04 9.42 -20.84
N VAL A 212 7.04 9.80 -21.61
CA VAL A 212 6.24 11.01 -21.36
C VAL A 212 5.10 10.77 -20.38
N SER A 213 4.45 9.62 -20.49
CA SER A 213 3.22 9.34 -19.74
C SER A 213 3.47 8.99 -18.27
N SER A 214 2.47 9.31 -17.44
CA SER A 214 2.43 8.94 -16.02
C SER A 214 1.46 7.80 -15.73
N GLU A 215 0.64 7.40 -16.70
CA GLU A 215 -0.39 6.39 -16.53
C GLU A 215 0.21 4.98 -16.44
N ASN A 216 -0.15 4.24 -15.40
CA ASN A 216 0.36 2.88 -15.21
C ASN A 216 -0.05 1.92 -16.33
N LYS A 217 -1.24 2.14 -16.93
CA LYS A 217 -1.71 1.36 -18.07
C LYS A 217 -0.76 1.53 -19.26
N LEU A 218 -0.40 2.76 -19.61
CA LEU A 218 0.50 3.06 -20.73
C LEU A 218 1.92 2.53 -20.48
N LYS A 219 2.40 2.57 -19.23
CA LYS A 219 3.70 1.96 -18.87
C LYS A 219 3.71 0.46 -19.13
N LYS A 220 2.64 -0.25 -18.78
CA LYS A 220 2.50 -1.69 -19.00
C LYS A 220 2.40 -2.00 -20.49
N GLU A 221 1.55 -1.29 -21.22
CA GLU A 221 1.41 -1.44 -22.68
C GLU A 221 2.73 -1.18 -23.39
N PHE A 222 3.49 -0.17 -22.97
CA PHE A 222 4.81 0.11 -23.49
C PHE A 222 5.82 -1.00 -23.16
N ALA A 223 5.78 -1.54 -21.95
CA ALA A 223 6.65 -2.67 -21.60
C ALA A 223 6.38 -3.90 -22.47
N GLU A 224 5.10 -4.23 -22.70
CA GLU A 224 4.70 -5.32 -23.61
C GLU A 224 5.10 -5.03 -25.06
N TYR A 225 4.95 -3.79 -25.53
CA TYR A 225 5.37 -3.33 -26.85
C TYR A 225 6.87 -3.54 -27.05
N MET A 226 7.72 -3.16 -26.09
CA MET A 226 9.17 -3.35 -26.16
C MET A 226 9.56 -4.83 -26.12
N GLN A 227 8.91 -5.64 -25.28
CA GLN A 227 9.18 -7.08 -25.20
C GLN A 227 8.86 -7.80 -26.52
N LYS A 228 7.84 -7.35 -27.25
CA LYS A 228 7.51 -7.90 -28.56
C LYS A 228 8.66 -7.70 -29.56
N PHE A 229 9.21 -6.50 -29.66
CA PHE A 229 10.37 -6.24 -30.53
C PHE A 229 11.56 -7.12 -30.17
N ILE A 230 11.87 -7.25 -28.85
CA ILE A 230 12.98 -8.10 -28.39
C ILE A 230 12.76 -9.55 -28.78
N ALA A 231 11.53 -10.07 -28.64
CA ALA A 231 11.20 -11.44 -28.99
C ALA A 231 11.35 -11.73 -30.51
N GLU A 232 11.00 -10.73 -31.35
CA GLU A 232 11.09 -10.81 -32.81
C GLU A 232 12.52 -10.64 -33.35
N ASN A 233 13.44 -10.04 -32.57
CA ASN A 233 14.81 -9.70 -32.97
C ASN A 233 15.87 -10.42 -32.13
N LYS A 234 15.59 -11.64 -31.68
CA LYS A 234 16.58 -12.48 -30.98
C LYS A 234 17.72 -12.87 -31.88
N SER A 235 18.97 -12.70 -31.40
CA SER A 235 20.19 -13.15 -32.08
C SER A 235 21.07 -13.92 -31.10
N GLU A 236 21.93 -14.80 -31.59
CA GLU A 236 22.98 -15.45 -30.81
C GLU A 236 24.21 -14.53 -30.63
N ALA A 237 24.35 -13.51 -31.49
CA ALA A 237 25.50 -12.61 -31.54
C ALA A 237 25.38 -11.46 -30.49
N PHE A 238 24.16 -11.13 -30.03
CA PHE A 238 23.93 -10.04 -29.06
C PHE A 238 22.65 -10.26 -28.24
N THR A 239 22.57 -9.59 -27.13
CA THR A 239 21.36 -9.56 -26.29
C THR A 239 20.79 -8.15 -26.20
N ILE A 240 19.46 -8.06 -26.05
CA ILE A 240 18.73 -6.81 -25.87
C ILE A 240 17.98 -6.85 -24.54
N GLN A 241 18.20 -5.84 -23.70
CA GLN A 241 17.52 -5.70 -22.43
C GLN A 241 16.93 -4.28 -22.30
N VAL A 242 15.75 -4.16 -21.72
CA VAL A 242 15.11 -2.87 -21.47
C VAL A 242 15.01 -2.58 -19.98
N THR A 243 15.28 -1.34 -19.61
CA THR A 243 15.15 -0.86 -18.24
C THR A 243 14.77 0.64 -18.22
N GLY A 244 14.63 1.20 -17.04
CA GLY A 244 14.27 2.59 -16.83
C GLY A 244 13.03 2.74 -15.98
N MET A 245 12.67 3.99 -15.66
CA MET A 245 11.60 4.29 -14.70
C MET A 245 10.26 3.63 -15.04
N PRO A 246 9.76 3.61 -16.30
CA PRO A 246 8.47 2.98 -16.60
C PRO A 246 8.44 1.48 -16.27
N PHE A 247 9.53 0.77 -16.53
CA PHE A 247 9.65 -0.67 -16.27
C PHE A 247 9.76 -0.97 -14.76
N ILE A 248 10.55 -0.15 -14.05
CA ILE A 248 10.70 -0.25 -12.58
C ILE A 248 9.36 0.02 -11.91
N GLU A 249 8.67 1.10 -12.28
CA GLU A 249 7.37 1.47 -11.73
C GLU A 249 6.30 0.40 -12.02
N SER A 250 6.27 -0.16 -13.23
CA SER A 250 5.36 -1.25 -13.61
C SER A 250 5.62 -2.53 -12.82
N SER A 251 6.89 -2.91 -12.63
CA SER A 251 7.28 -4.08 -11.85
C SER A 251 6.97 -3.93 -10.36
N LEU A 252 7.18 -2.72 -9.81
CA LEU A 252 6.81 -2.39 -8.43
C LEU A 252 5.30 -2.48 -8.23
N ASP A 253 4.49 -1.95 -9.16
CA ASP A 253 3.04 -1.99 -9.09
C ASP A 253 2.52 -3.43 -8.98
N GLN A 254 2.99 -4.33 -9.82
CA GLN A 254 2.60 -5.74 -9.80
C GLN A 254 3.05 -6.44 -8.50
N SER A 255 4.28 -6.17 -8.07
CA SER A 255 4.86 -6.77 -6.86
C SER A 255 4.14 -6.31 -5.58
N LEU A 256 3.74 -5.03 -5.52
CA LEU A 256 3.00 -4.48 -4.39
C LEU A 256 1.67 -5.19 -4.17
N ILE A 257 0.90 -5.47 -5.24
CA ILE A 257 -0.41 -6.13 -5.12
C ILE A 257 -0.26 -7.56 -4.65
N ASN A 258 0.61 -8.33 -5.31
CA ASN A 258 0.80 -9.74 -4.97
C ASN A 258 1.28 -9.89 -3.52
N SER A 259 2.22 -9.04 -3.10
CA SER A 259 2.72 -9.01 -1.73
C SER A 259 1.63 -8.59 -0.74
N GLN A 260 0.79 -7.60 -1.09
CA GLN A 260 -0.27 -7.10 -0.19
C GLN A 260 -1.34 -8.15 0.06
N ILE A 261 -1.85 -8.79 -0.98
CA ILE A 261 -2.87 -9.84 -0.85
C ILE A 261 -2.32 -10.98 0.01
N GLY A 262 -1.12 -11.47 -0.30
CA GLY A 262 -0.47 -12.54 0.46
C GLY A 262 -0.27 -12.16 1.94
N SER A 263 0.24 -10.96 2.22
CA SER A 263 0.48 -10.50 3.59
C SER A 263 -0.80 -10.34 4.40
N LEU A 264 -1.89 -9.83 3.80
CA LEU A 264 -3.18 -9.69 4.48
C LEU A 264 -3.80 -11.03 4.82
N ILE A 265 -3.76 -12.01 3.90
CA ILE A 265 -4.26 -13.36 4.16
C ILE A 265 -3.49 -13.98 5.32
N ILE A 266 -2.16 -13.92 5.27
CA ILE A 266 -1.30 -14.44 6.34
C ILE A 266 -1.60 -13.73 7.66
N ALA A 267 -1.73 -12.40 7.67
CA ALA A 267 -2.02 -11.63 8.88
C ALA A 267 -3.36 -12.04 9.50
N VAL A 268 -4.42 -12.20 8.71
CA VAL A 268 -5.74 -12.64 9.20
C VAL A 268 -5.67 -14.07 9.78
N ILE A 269 -4.96 -14.99 9.12
CA ILE A 269 -4.76 -16.36 9.62
C ILE A 269 -4.01 -16.33 10.95
N PHE A 270 -2.92 -15.56 11.05
CA PHE A 270 -2.17 -15.41 12.29
C PHE A 270 -3.02 -14.82 13.42
N VAL A 271 -3.84 -13.83 13.13
CA VAL A 271 -4.78 -13.22 14.08
C VAL A 271 -5.75 -14.28 14.62
N ILE A 272 -6.39 -15.05 13.73
CA ILE A 272 -7.31 -16.13 14.14
C ILE A 272 -6.59 -17.15 15.02
N PHE A 273 -5.38 -17.54 14.64
CA PHE A 273 -4.59 -18.53 15.37
C PHE A 273 -4.17 -18.02 16.76
N ILE A 274 -3.57 -16.82 16.83
CA ILE A 274 -3.08 -16.24 18.10
C ILE A 274 -4.23 -15.97 19.06
N VAL A 275 -5.33 -15.37 18.59
CA VAL A 275 -6.51 -15.11 19.44
C VAL A 275 -7.17 -16.41 19.84
N GLY A 276 -7.27 -17.38 18.93
CA GLY A 276 -7.77 -18.71 19.23
C GLY A 276 -6.97 -19.43 20.31
N LEU A 277 -5.63 -19.30 20.27
CA LEU A 277 -4.72 -19.86 21.28
C LEU A 277 -4.90 -19.16 22.64
N ILE A 278 -4.89 -17.84 22.67
CA ILE A 278 -5.03 -17.04 23.91
C ILE A 278 -6.37 -17.33 24.59
N LEU A 279 -7.45 -17.35 23.82
CA LEU A 279 -8.81 -17.58 24.33
C LEU A 279 -9.17 -19.09 24.44
N ARG A 280 -8.25 -19.97 24.08
CA ARG A 280 -8.45 -21.43 24.04
C ARG A 280 -9.71 -21.87 23.27
N SER A 281 -10.03 -21.13 22.21
CA SER A 281 -11.21 -21.31 21.35
C SER A 281 -10.98 -20.77 19.97
N LEU A 282 -10.82 -21.64 18.99
CA LEU A 282 -10.66 -21.23 17.58
C LEU A 282 -11.86 -20.44 17.07
N LEU A 283 -13.07 -20.77 17.53
CA LEU A 283 -14.29 -20.04 17.19
C LEU A 283 -14.25 -18.58 17.67
N SER A 284 -13.69 -18.32 18.85
CA SER A 284 -13.46 -16.95 19.34
C SER A 284 -12.46 -16.20 18.48
N GLY A 285 -11.43 -16.87 17.97
CA GLY A 285 -10.48 -16.29 17.00
C GLY A 285 -11.17 -15.89 15.71
N ILE A 286 -12.05 -16.74 15.17
CA ILE A 286 -12.84 -16.43 13.96
C ILE A 286 -13.75 -15.22 14.21
N TYR A 287 -14.49 -15.20 15.33
CA TYR A 287 -15.35 -14.05 15.66
C TYR A 287 -14.56 -12.75 15.80
N ALA A 288 -13.35 -12.78 16.35
CA ALA A 288 -12.48 -11.61 16.47
C ALA A 288 -12.03 -11.09 15.10
N ALA A 289 -11.85 -11.96 14.12
CA ALA A 289 -11.39 -11.56 12.79
C ALA A 289 -12.49 -10.87 11.95
N ILE A 290 -13.79 -11.16 12.20
CA ILE A 290 -14.88 -10.64 11.37
C ILE A 290 -14.90 -9.10 11.31
N PRO A 291 -14.86 -8.34 12.43
CA PRO A 291 -14.85 -6.88 12.37
C PRO A 291 -13.64 -6.31 11.62
N ILE A 292 -12.50 -7.00 11.72
CA ILE A 292 -11.26 -6.57 11.05
C ILE A 292 -11.39 -6.75 9.54
N ILE A 293 -11.87 -7.89 9.08
CA ILE A 293 -12.12 -8.17 7.66
C ILE A 293 -13.12 -7.15 7.10
N ALA A 294 -14.19 -6.86 7.83
CA ALA A 294 -15.16 -5.85 7.45
C ALA A 294 -14.54 -4.44 7.37
N SER A 295 -13.68 -4.08 8.35
CA SER A 295 -12.97 -2.80 8.36
C SER A 295 -12.00 -2.67 7.18
N ILE A 296 -11.26 -3.74 6.84
CA ILE A 296 -10.37 -3.77 5.68
C ILE A 296 -11.16 -3.60 4.38
N ALA A 297 -12.31 -4.26 4.25
CA ALA A 297 -13.17 -4.09 3.10
C ALA A 297 -13.63 -2.63 2.97
N VAL A 298 -14.10 -2.02 4.06
CA VAL A 298 -14.50 -0.60 4.10
C VAL A 298 -13.34 0.32 3.71
N LEU A 299 -12.14 0.05 4.23
CA LEU A 299 -10.93 0.82 3.93
C LEU A 299 -10.65 0.83 2.42
N PHE A 300 -10.53 -0.34 1.82
CA PHE A 300 -10.25 -0.44 0.38
C PHE A 300 -11.42 0.06 -0.47
N GLY A 301 -12.67 -0.20 -0.06
CA GLY A 301 -13.84 0.35 -0.73
C GLY A 301 -13.84 1.87 -0.75
N PHE A 302 -13.52 2.49 0.38
CA PHE A 302 -13.37 3.94 0.49
C PHE A 302 -12.25 4.48 -0.41
N MET A 303 -11.10 3.81 -0.46
CA MET A 303 -10.00 4.19 -1.37
C MET A 303 -10.48 4.24 -2.82
N GLY A 304 -11.21 3.21 -3.27
CA GLY A 304 -11.72 3.16 -4.63
C GLY A 304 -12.70 4.29 -4.94
N PHE A 305 -13.68 4.53 -4.08
CA PHE A 305 -14.66 5.60 -4.28
C PHE A 305 -14.08 7.01 -4.16
N SER A 306 -13.07 7.20 -3.32
CA SER A 306 -12.39 8.49 -3.12
C SER A 306 -11.29 8.76 -4.14
N GLY A 307 -10.99 7.79 -5.03
CA GLY A 307 -9.89 7.90 -5.98
C GLY A 307 -8.50 7.90 -5.33
N ILE A 308 -8.39 7.42 -4.08
CA ILE A 308 -7.11 7.27 -3.39
C ILE A 308 -6.38 6.07 -3.98
N PRO A 309 -5.21 6.28 -4.61
CA PRO A 309 -4.51 5.20 -5.29
C PRO A 309 -3.84 4.23 -4.32
N LEU A 310 -3.70 2.98 -4.75
CA LEU A 310 -2.83 2.02 -4.11
C LEU A 310 -1.38 2.37 -4.46
N ASN A 311 -0.58 2.67 -3.44
CA ASN A 311 0.84 2.98 -3.53
C ASN A 311 1.59 2.41 -2.33
N ILE A 312 2.90 2.64 -2.23
CA ILE A 312 3.75 2.09 -1.17
C ILE A 312 3.25 2.51 0.24
N ALA A 313 2.78 3.74 0.41
CA ALA A 313 2.29 4.23 1.71
C ALA A 313 0.91 3.64 2.05
N THR A 314 -0.03 3.63 1.10
CA THR A 314 -1.41 3.14 1.34
C THR A 314 -1.48 1.62 1.51
N VAL A 315 -0.54 0.87 0.92
CA VAL A 315 -0.37 -0.57 1.14
C VAL A 315 -0.06 -0.88 2.61
N LEU A 316 0.79 -0.09 3.25
CA LEU A 316 1.16 -0.30 4.67
C LEU A 316 -0.02 -0.10 5.62
N VAL A 317 -0.98 0.78 5.26
CA VAL A 317 -2.16 1.08 6.08
C VAL A 317 -2.95 -0.18 6.43
N ALA A 318 -3.20 -1.03 5.43
CA ALA A 318 -4.01 -2.23 5.65
C ALA A 318 -3.36 -3.21 6.65
N SER A 319 -2.03 -3.36 6.59
CA SER A 319 -1.29 -4.21 7.54
C SER A 319 -1.32 -3.64 8.97
N ILE A 320 -1.19 -2.32 9.10
CA ILE A 320 -1.28 -1.62 10.39
C ILE A 320 -2.72 -1.72 10.94
N ALA A 321 -3.72 -1.56 10.06
CA ALA A 321 -5.14 -1.65 10.41
C ALA A 321 -5.51 -3.01 11.01
N VAL A 322 -4.96 -4.11 10.50
CA VAL A 322 -5.14 -5.45 11.08
C VAL A 322 -4.58 -5.49 12.50
N GLY A 323 -3.36 -4.97 12.68
CA GLY A 323 -2.67 -5.01 13.99
C GLY A 323 -3.38 -4.21 15.07
N ILE A 324 -3.84 -3.00 14.75
CA ILE A 324 -4.52 -2.14 15.75
C ILE A 324 -5.98 -2.58 15.94
N GLY A 325 -6.65 -2.97 14.86
CA GLY A 325 -8.06 -3.34 14.90
C GLY A 325 -8.38 -4.59 15.71
N ILE A 326 -7.42 -5.53 15.84
CA ILE A 326 -7.63 -6.77 16.58
C ILE A 326 -7.82 -6.53 18.07
N ASP A 327 -7.15 -5.53 18.64
CA ASP A 327 -7.22 -5.25 20.08
C ASP A 327 -8.65 -4.97 20.52
N TYR A 328 -9.44 -4.27 19.72
CA TYR A 328 -10.83 -3.98 20.02
C TYR A 328 -11.68 -5.25 20.10
N SER A 329 -11.48 -6.16 19.17
CA SER A 329 -12.19 -7.45 19.15
C SER A 329 -11.78 -8.34 20.31
N ILE A 330 -10.48 -8.38 20.65
CA ILE A 330 -9.97 -9.15 21.80
C ILE A 330 -10.60 -8.65 23.09
N HIS A 331 -10.64 -7.32 23.33
CA HIS A 331 -11.25 -6.75 24.50
C HIS A 331 -12.74 -7.14 24.64
N VAL A 332 -13.50 -7.03 23.55
CA VAL A 332 -14.93 -7.40 23.55
C VAL A 332 -15.10 -8.90 23.84
N ILE A 333 -14.39 -9.78 23.15
CA ILE A 333 -14.58 -11.22 23.32
C ILE A 333 -14.11 -11.70 24.68
N THR A 334 -13.01 -11.16 25.18
CA THR A 334 -12.47 -11.54 26.51
C THR A 334 -13.48 -11.20 27.61
N HIS A 335 -13.98 -9.97 27.65
CA HIS A 335 -14.96 -9.56 28.66
C HIS A 335 -16.28 -10.31 28.52
N PHE A 336 -16.74 -10.56 27.29
CA PHE A 336 -17.92 -11.38 27.04
C PHE A 336 -17.76 -12.79 27.55
N ASN A 337 -16.67 -13.47 27.23
CA ASN A 337 -16.39 -14.83 27.68
C ASN A 337 -16.25 -14.91 29.21
N ASP A 338 -15.64 -13.91 29.84
CA ASP A 338 -15.49 -13.86 31.29
C ASP A 338 -16.84 -13.69 32.01
N ALA A 339 -17.72 -12.86 31.46
CA ALA A 339 -19.07 -12.69 31.98
C ALA A 339 -19.89 -14.01 31.88
N ILE A 340 -19.84 -14.67 30.71
CA ILE A 340 -20.50 -15.96 30.51
C ILE A 340 -19.96 -17.02 31.47
N LYS A 341 -18.63 -17.10 31.67
CA LYS A 341 -18.01 -18.05 32.63
C LYS A 341 -18.45 -17.80 34.07
N LYS A 342 -18.76 -16.53 34.43
CA LYS A 342 -19.30 -16.16 35.74
C LYS A 342 -20.80 -16.47 35.90
N GLY A 343 -21.44 -17.02 34.88
CA GLY A 343 -22.86 -17.38 34.91
C GLY A 343 -23.83 -16.27 34.47
N ALA A 344 -23.32 -15.17 33.88
CA ALA A 344 -24.17 -14.14 33.34
C ALA A 344 -24.94 -14.67 32.11
N ASP A 345 -26.19 -14.21 31.98
CA ASP A 345 -26.93 -14.44 30.75
C ASP A 345 -26.36 -13.60 29.60
N ILE A 346 -26.76 -13.88 28.35
CA ILE A 346 -26.23 -13.20 27.16
C ILE A 346 -26.45 -11.69 27.25
N ARG A 347 -27.62 -11.29 27.77
CA ARG A 347 -27.99 -9.87 27.87
C ARG A 347 -27.11 -9.14 28.86
N GLN A 348 -26.91 -9.73 30.01
CA GLN A 348 -26.03 -9.23 31.06
C GLN A 348 -24.58 -9.22 30.60
N ALA A 349 -24.10 -10.30 29.97
CA ALA A 349 -22.74 -10.38 29.45
C ALA A 349 -22.43 -9.28 28.41
N ILE A 350 -23.33 -9.03 27.47
CA ILE A 350 -23.17 -7.93 26.49
C ILE A 350 -23.24 -6.56 27.19
N HIS A 351 -24.15 -6.38 28.15
CA HIS A 351 -24.26 -5.13 28.89
C HIS A 351 -22.95 -4.79 29.62
N GLU A 352 -22.39 -5.74 30.36
CA GLU A 352 -21.12 -5.60 31.08
C GLU A 352 -19.96 -5.35 30.11
N THR A 353 -19.89 -6.16 29.02
CA THR A 353 -18.84 -6.03 28.00
C THR A 353 -18.81 -4.65 27.36
N ILE A 354 -19.95 -4.14 26.89
CA ILE A 354 -20.04 -2.83 26.26
C ILE A 354 -19.78 -1.72 27.28
N GLY A 355 -20.21 -1.87 28.54
CA GLY A 355 -19.95 -0.92 29.60
C GLY A 355 -18.45 -0.75 29.90
N ILE A 356 -17.69 -1.84 29.92
CA ILE A 356 -16.26 -1.85 30.27
C ILE A 356 -15.41 -1.57 29.00
N SER A 357 -15.52 -2.45 28.00
CA SER A 357 -14.69 -2.38 26.79
C SER A 357 -15.06 -1.17 25.92
N GLY A 358 -16.34 -0.81 25.84
CA GLY A 358 -16.82 0.26 24.96
C GLY A 358 -16.21 1.59 25.28
N LYS A 359 -16.07 1.96 26.57
CA LYS A 359 -15.42 3.20 26.98
C LYS A 359 -13.95 3.25 26.55
N ALA A 360 -13.21 2.17 26.79
CA ALA A 360 -11.80 2.07 26.41
C ALA A 360 -11.61 2.15 24.90
N ILE A 361 -12.43 1.42 24.13
CA ILE A 361 -12.40 1.40 22.68
C ILE A 361 -12.69 2.79 22.10
N ILE A 362 -13.75 3.47 22.56
CA ILE A 362 -14.10 4.80 22.07
C ILE A 362 -12.96 5.79 22.33
N ILE A 363 -12.43 5.83 23.56
CA ILE A 363 -11.31 6.73 23.89
C ILE A 363 -10.09 6.43 23.00
N ASN A 364 -9.76 5.15 22.82
CA ASN A 364 -8.62 4.75 21.98
C ASN A 364 -8.83 5.15 20.51
N VAL A 365 -10.00 4.85 19.93
CA VAL A 365 -10.35 5.23 18.56
C VAL A 365 -10.17 6.72 18.34
N PHE A 366 -10.75 7.55 19.21
CA PHE A 366 -10.64 9.00 19.05
C PHE A 366 -9.21 9.52 19.26
N SER A 367 -8.49 9.00 20.26
CA SER A 367 -7.12 9.45 20.56
C SER A 367 -6.16 9.09 19.44
N VAL A 368 -6.19 7.84 18.97
CA VAL A 368 -5.30 7.37 17.90
C VAL A 368 -5.67 8.04 16.58
N SER A 369 -6.96 8.13 16.25
CA SER A 369 -7.40 8.81 15.03
C SER A 369 -7.02 10.28 15.03
N ALA A 370 -7.16 11.00 16.13
CA ALA A 370 -6.75 12.40 16.24
C ALA A 370 -5.23 12.55 15.99
N GLY A 371 -4.42 11.63 16.53
CA GLY A 371 -2.99 11.62 16.28
C GLY A 371 -2.65 11.45 14.79
N PHE A 372 -3.31 10.51 14.10
CA PHE A 372 -3.07 10.28 12.67
C PHE A 372 -3.66 11.38 11.78
N LEU A 373 -4.77 12.01 12.17
CA LEU A 373 -5.36 13.12 11.42
C LEU A 373 -4.46 14.36 11.36
N VAL A 374 -3.47 14.49 12.25
CA VAL A 374 -2.45 15.54 12.14
C VAL A 374 -1.69 15.44 10.80
N LEU A 375 -1.55 14.24 10.25
CA LEU A 375 -0.90 14.03 8.95
C LEU A 375 -1.65 14.64 7.76
N LEU A 376 -2.92 15.04 7.93
CA LEU A 376 -3.66 15.79 6.90
C LEU A 376 -3.03 17.17 6.59
N PHE A 377 -2.22 17.69 7.49
CA PHE A 377 -1.47 18.94 7.28
C PHE A 377 -0.12 18.72 6.60
N SER A 378 0.18 17.50 6.16
CA SER A 378 1.43 17.18 5.47
C SER A 378 1.50 17.84 4.09
N GLU A 379 2.71 18.22 3.69
CA GLU A 379 3.02 18.64 2.31
C GLU A 379 3.10 17.44 1.35
N MET A 380 3.23 16.22 1.87
CA MET A 380 3.29 15.00 1.09
C MET A 380 1.93 14.30 1.04
N VAL A 381 1.38 14.17 -0.16
CA VAL A 381 0.08 13.50 -0.42
C VAL A 381 -0.01 12.07 0.13
N PRO A 382 1.04 11.21 0.03
CA PRO A 382 0.99 9.88 0.62
C PRO A 382 0.84 9.85 2.14
N LEU A 383 1.42 10.83 2.86
CA LEU A 383 1.27 10.94 4.31
C LEU A 383 -0.12 11.44 4.70
N GLU A 384 -0.69 12.36 3.93
CA GLU A 384 -2.07 12.82 4.07
C GLU A 384 -3.05 11.65 3.93
N TYR A 385 -2.92 10.84 2.86
CA TYR A 385 -3.73 9.65 2.68
C TYR A 385 -3.51 8.60 3.77
N PHE A 386 -2.26 8.39 4.17
CA PHE A 386 -1.90 7.46 5.24
C PHE A 386 -2.63 7.81 6.54
N GLY A 387 -2.58 9.08 6.98
CA GLY A 387 -3.25 9.55 8.19
C GLY A 387 -4.77 9.39 8.12
N MET A 388 -5.37 9.78 6.99
CA MET A 388 -6.81 9.66 6.77
C MET A 388 -7.27 8.19 6.78
N LEU A 389 -6.56 7.32 6.06
CA LEU A 389 -6.92 5.92 5.94
C LEU A 389 -6.76 5.14 7.24
N ILE A 390 -5.69 5.41 8.03
CA ILE A 390 -5.55 4.81 9.37
C ILE A 390 -6.69 5.28 10.27
N SER A 391 -7.00 6.57 10.29
CA SER A 391 -8.11 7.09 11.10
C SER A 391 -9.45 6.44 10.72
N LEU A 392 -9.74 6.33 9.42
CA LEU A 392 -10.93 5.62 8.93
C LEU A 392 -10.95 4.17 9.39
N SER A 393 -9.82 3.48 9.30
CA SER A 393 -9.67 2.09 9.75
C SER A 393 -9.92 1.94 11.24
N MET A 394 -9.43 2.87 12.07
CA MET A 394 -9.67 2.89 13.52
C MET A 394 -11.17 3.04 13.83
N PHE A 395 -11.83 4.01 13.18
CA PHE A 395 -13.28 4.20 13.35
C PHE A 395 -14.07 2.98 12.89
N SER A 396 -13.76 2.44 11.72
CA SER A 396 -14.45 1.27 11.16
C SER A 396 -14.26 0.03 12.03
N SER A 397 -13.03 -0.23 12.49
CA SER A 397 -12.71 -1.37 13.35
C SER A 397 -13.35 -1.24 14.73
N GLY A 398 -13.30 -0.05 15.35
CA GLY A 398 -13.95 0.22 16.62
C GLY A 398 -15.48 0.08 16.54
N LEU A 399 -16.11 0.62 15.48
CA LEU A 399 -17.53 0.42 15.23
C LEU A 399 -17.86 -1.05 15.00
N GLY A 400 -17.04 -1.78 14.23
CA GLY A 400 -17.22 -3.21 14.00
C GLY A 400 -17.15 -4.03 15.29
N ALA A 401 -16.18 -3.73 16.15
CA ALA A 401 -16.01 -4.40 17.44
C ALA A 401 -17.15 -4.09 18.41
N LEU A 402 -17.72 -2.87 18.35
CA LEU A 402 -18.81 -2.45 19.25
C LEU A 402 -20.21 -2.75 18.72
N THR A 403 -20.36 -3.02 17.42
CA THR A 403 -21.67 -3.27 16.79
C THR A 403 -21.78 -4.65 16.16
N LEU A 404 -20.93 -4.96 15.17
CA LEU A 404 -21.00 -6.21 14.42
C LEU A 404 -20.71 -7.42 15.29
N LEU A 405 -19.62 -7.36 16.07
CA LEU A 405 -19.19 -8.47 16.91
C LEU A 405 -20.21 -8.82 17.99
N PRO A 406 -20.71 -7.89 18.83
CA PRO A 406 -21.77 -8.19 19.79
C PRO A 406 -23.07 -8.67 19.13
N ALA A 407 -23.45 -8.13 17.98
CA ALA A 407 -24.63 -8.59 17.25
C ALA A 407 -24.52 -10.06 16.81
N ILE A 408 -23.33 -10.46 16.32
CA ILE A 408 -23.04 -11.88 15.98
C ILE A 408 -23.09 -12.76 17.23
N LEU A 409 -22.49 -12.33 18.35
CA LEU A 409 -22.51 -13.08 19.60
C LEU A 409 -23.95 -13.28 20.12
N ILE A 410 -24.81 -12.26 20.04
CA ILE A 410 -26.21 -12.35 20.43
C ILE A 410 -26.96 -13.38 19.57
N VAL A 411 -26.80 -13.32 18.24
CA VAL A 411 -27.53 -14.22 17.33
C VAL A 411 -27.03 -15.67 17.47
N SER A 412 -25.70 -15.88 17.52
CA SER A 412 -25.11 -17.23 17.59
C SER A 412 -25.46 -17.96 18.89
N HIS A 413 -25.59 -17.26 20.02
CA HIS A 413 -25.98 -17.87 21.29
C HIS A 413 -27.48 -18.10 21.42
N ARG A 414 -28.32 -17.24 20.82
CA ARG A 414 -29.78 -17.48 20.76
C ARG A 414 -30.12 -18.77 20.02
N GLU A 415 -29.42 -19.06 18.92
CA GLU A 415 -29.61 -20.29 18.14
C GLU A 415 -29.20 -21.54 18.91
N LYS A 416 -28.15 -21.47 19.75
CA LYS A 416 -27.74 -22.58 20.60
C LYS A 416 -28.76 -22.89 21.71
N SER A 417 -29.31 -21.86 22.35
CA SER A 417 -30.34 -21.99 23.38
C SER A 417 -31.69 -22.49 22.85
N SER A 418 -32.01 -22.32 21.57
CA SER A 418 -33.24 -22.82 20.98
C SER A 418 -33.14 -24.26 20.48
N LYS A 419 -31.94 -24.84 20.46
CA LYS A 419 -31.66 -26.24 20.04
C LYS A 419 -31.44 -27.19 21.21
N GLN A 420 -31.36 -26.69 22.44
CA GLN A 420 -31.40 -27.43 23.70
C GLN A 420 -32.81 -27.38 24.30
#